data_d129ec69d02c9f04290035f964612476
#
_entry.id   d129ec69d02c9f04290035f964612476
#
_cell.length_a   1.000
_cell.length_b   1.000
_cell.length_c   1.000
_cell.angle_alpha   90.00
_cell.angle_beta   90.00
_cell.angle_gamma   90.00
#
_symmetry.space_group_name_H-M   'P 1'
#
loop_
_entity.id
_entity.type
_entity.pdbx_description
1 polymer ?
#
loop_
_entity_poly.entity_id
_entity_poly.type
_entity_poly.pdbx_seq_one_letter_code
_entity_poly.pdbx_strand_id
1 'polypeptide(L)'
;MNSSETPSLRAASRALARQRIIDAAMELAGSTGWNAVRMADIAIRAGVSRRTVFNEFGSKAAVLEAISWENTSRYLTGAAAVFEEHRADPVAAITAIAEFLLRTQAQDPLSAVVLGAAPEAPDEMLSLVTIRSGPYLAAATQLALANVEQHWKPLLRTDIDLEFFVNSLVRLLFSHMIQPGDTPENSARSLGQLMRLALLDPP
;
A
#
# COMPACT_ATOMS: atom_id res chain seq x y z
N MET A 1 -11.03 -6.13 -30.98
CA MET A 1 -9.89 -7.02 -31.24
C MET A 1 -8.71 -6.46 -30.47
N ASN A 2 -8.53 -6.94 -29.23
CA ASN A 2 -7.37 -6.56 -28.40
C ASN A 2 -6.19 -7.46 -28.77
N SER A 3 -5.23 -6.89 -29.48
CA SER A 3 -3.93 -7.52 -29.67
C SER A 3 -3.17 -7.44 -28.36
N SER A 4 -3.20 -8.51 -27.57
CA SER A 4 -2.28 -8.70 -26.45
C SER A 4 -0.88 -8.92 -27.05
N GLU A 5 -0.11 -7.83 -27.20
CA GLU A 5 1.30 -7.92 -27.57
C GLU A 5 2.05 -8.72 -26.51
N THR A 6 2.52 -9.91 -26.88
CA THR A 6 3.42 -10.70 -26.06
C THR A 6 4.71 -9.89 -25.85
N PRO A 7 5.13 -9.60 -24.61
CA PRO A 7 6.33 -8.81 -24.37
C PRO A 7 7.54 -9.47 -25.01
N SER A 8 8.42 -8.67 -25.62
CA SER A 8 9.64 -9.21 -26.21
C SER A 8 10.47 -9.93 -25.16
N LEU A 9 11.22 -10.97 -25.54
CA LEU A 9 12.11 -11.73 -24.63
C LEU A 9 13.03 -10.80 -23.81
N ARG A 10 13.46 -9.70 -24.38
CA ARG A 10 14.27 -8.69 -23.68
C ARG A 10 13.46 -7.95 -22.62
N ALA A 11 12.22 -7.59 -22.91
CA ALA A 11 11.33 -6.93 -21.95
C ALA A 11 10.98 -7.88 -20.79
N ALA A 12 10.69 -9.13 -21.08
CA ALA A 12 10.43 -10.16 -20.05
C ALA A 12 11.67 -10.41 -19.16
N SER A 13 12.85 -10.53 -19.75
CA SER A 13 14.11 -10.68 -19.01
C SER A 13 14.42 -9.47 -18.12
N ARG A 14 14.13 -8.27 -18.60
CA ARG A 14 14.32 -7.03 -17.84
C ARG A 14 13.34 -6.95 -16.68
N ALA A 15 12.06 -7.28 -16.90
CA ALA A 15 11.04 -7.30 -15.84
C ALA A 15 11.40 -8.32 -14.73
N LEU A 16 11.88 -9.52 -15.14
CA LEU A 16 12.35 -10.52 -14.18
C LEU A 16 13.55 -10.03 -13.36
N ALA A 17 14.54 -9.41 -14.00
CA ALA A 17 15.70 -8.86 -13.30
C ALA A 17 15.28 -7.74 -12.33
N ARG A 18 14.36 -6.87 -12.74
CA ARG A 18 13.81 -5.80 -11.88
C ARG A 18 13.11 -6.39 -10.66
N GLN A 19 12.27 -7.41 -10.83
CA GLN A 19 11.58 -8.06 -9.71
C GLN A 19 12.57 -8.70 -8.73
N ARG A 20 13.56 -9.44 -9.24
CA ARG A 20 14.61 -10.04 -8.40
C ARG A 20 15.39 -9.01 -7.58
N ILE A 21 15.62 -7.82 -8.13
CA ILE A 21 16.29 -6.72 -7.42
C ILE A 21 15.39 -6.19 -6.28
N ILE A 22 14.09 -6.02 -6.53
CA ILE A 22 13.13 -5.58 -5.53
C ILE A 22 13.04 -6.61 -4.40
N ASP A 23 12.85 -7.89 -4.72
CA ASP A 23 12.75 -8.99 -3.75
C ASP A 23 14.01 -9.09 -2.88
N ALA A 24 15.19 -9.02 -3.49
CA ALA A 24 16.46 -9.02 -2.78
C ALA A 24 16.62 -7.82 -1.84
N ALA A 25 16.20 -6.65 -2.28
CA ALA A 25 16.26 -5.44 -1.47
C ALA A 25 15.28 -5.48 -0.30
N MET A 26 14.06 -6.03 -0.50
CA MET A 26 13.08 -6.25 0.55
C MET A 26 13.61 -7.22 1.62
N GLU A 27 14.20 -8.35 1.21
CA GLU A 27 14.76 -9.34 2.11
C GLU A 27 15.91 -8.76 2.95
N LEU A 28 16.82 -8.01 2.31
CA LEU A 28 17.92 -7.34 3.02
C LEU A 28 17.40 -6.28 3.99
N ALA A 29 16.42 -5.49 3.58
CA ALA A 29 15.80 -4.47 4.44
C ALA A 29 15.14 -5.09 5.68
N GLY A 30 14.43 -6.20 5.51
CA GLY A 30 13.80 -6.92 6.62
C GLY A 30 14.77 -7.58 7.58
N SER A 31 15.97 -8.01 7.10
CA SER A 31 16.96 -8.71 7.92
C SER A 31 17.99 -7.80 8.59
N THR A 32 18.42 -6.72 7.93
CA THR A 32 19.53 -5.87 8.41
C THR A 32 19.12 -4.40 8.63
N GLY A 33 17.88 -4.05 8.32
CA GLY A 33 17.42 -2.66 8.28
C GLY A 33 17.89 -1.93 7.01
N TRP A 34 17.05 -1.02 6.50
CA TRP A 34 17.32 -0.32 5.23
C TRP A 34 18.64 0.49 5.25
N ASN A 35 19.00 1.07 6.39
CA ASN A 35 20.23 1.88 6.51
C ASN A 35 21.48 1.08 6.14
N ALA A 36 21.55 -0.18 6.56
CA ALA A 36 22.68 -1.07 6.29
C ALA A 36 22.73 -1.59 4.84
N VAL A 37 21.61 -1.58 4.11
CA VAL A 37 21.51 -2.11 2.74
C VAL A 37 22.35 -1.26 1.78
N ARG A 38 23.18 -1.92 0.96
CA ARG A 38 23.98 -1.30 -0.12
C ARG A 38 23.56 -1.85 -1.48
N MET A 39 23.64 -1.03 -2.52
CA MET A 39 23.36 -1.44 -3.91
C MET A 39 24.20 -2.66 -4.35
N ALA A 40 25.40 -2.82 -3.79
CA ALA A 40 26.25 -3.96 -4.04
C ALA A 40 25.67 -5.27 -3.46
N ASP A 41 25.12 -5.20 -2.26
CA ASP A 41 24.54 -6.35 -1.57
C ASP A 41 23.25 -6.80 -2.27
N ILE A 42 22.44 -5.82 -2.70
CA ILE A 42 21.27 -6.08 -3.53
C ILE A 42 21.66 -6.82 -4.82
N ALA A 43 22.73 -6.38 -5.51
CA ALA A 43 23.19 -7.04 -6.74
C ALA A 43 23.61 -8.50 -6.50
N ILE A 44 24.37 -8.75 -5.42
CA ILE A 44 24.81 -10.09 -5.03
C ILE A 44 23.59 -10.96 -4.71
N ARG A 45 22.67 -10.46 -3.90
CA ARG A 45 21.48 -11.20 -3.47
C ARG A 45 20.52 -11.50 -4.62
N ALA A 46 20.34 -10.53 -5.53
CA ALA A 46 19.52 -10.69 -6.73
C ALA A 46 20.15 -11.59 -7.80
N GLY A 47 21.46 -11.91 -7.67
CA GLY A 47 22.20 -12.68 -8.69
C GLY A 47 22.36 -11.92 -10.00
N VAL A 48 22.54 -10.60 -9.94
CA VAL A 48 22.76 -9.72 -11.10
C VAL A 48 24.03 -8.89 -10.92
N SER A 49 24.50 -8.26 -12.00
CA SER A 49 25.65 -7.35 -11.90
C SER A 49 25.26 -6.03 -11.20
N ARG A 50 26.22 -5.37 -10.53
CA ARG A 50 26.03 -4.01 -9.99
C ARG A 50 25.56 -3.04 -11.08
N ARG A 51 26.11 -3.18 -12.29
CA ARG A 51 25.72 -2.37 -13.46
C ARG A 51 24.24 -2.56 -13.80
N THR A 52 23.74 -3.79 -13.69
CA THR A 52 22.32 -4.08 -13.90
C THR A 52 21.44 -3.34 -12.90
N VAL A 53 21.79 -3.37 -11.60
CA VAL A 53 21.03 -2.65 -10.56
C VAL A 53 21.03 -1.15 -10.82
N PHE A 54 22.21 -0.56 -11.14
CA PHE A 54 22.29 0.86 -11.46
C PHE A 54 21.56 1.25 -12.75
N ASN A 55 21.58 0.40 -13.77
CA ASN A 55 20.86 0.66 -15.02
C ASN A 55 19.33 0.62 -14.83
N GLU A 56 18.82 -0.21 -13.90
CA GLU A 56 17.39 -0.36 -13.67
C GLU A 56 16.83 0.71 -12.70
N PHE A 57 17.61 1.12 -11.71
CA PHE A 57 17.10 1.98 -10.63
C PHE A 57 17.90 3.29 -10.46
N GLY A 58 19.15 3.33 -10.87
CA GLY A 58 19.99 4.53 -10.75
C GLY A 58 20.45 4.85 -9.33
N SER A 59 19.61 4.65 -8.32
CA SER A 59 19.92 4.99 -6.91
C SER A 59 19.25 4.06 -5.92
N LYS A 60 19.76 4.05 -4.68
CA LYS A 60 19.14 3.35 -3.55
C LYS A 60 17.74 3.89 -3.24
N ALA A 61 17.54 5.21 -3.35
CA ALA A 61 16.24 5.84 -3.15
C ALA A 61 15.19 5.35 -4.16
N ALA A 62 15.57 5.15 -5.44
CA ALA A 62 14.68 4.61 -6.45
C ALA A 62 14.34 3.12 -6.21
N VAL A 63 15.25 2.34 -5.63
CA VAL A 63 14.95 0.98 -5.16
C VAL A 63 13.92 1.03 -4.03
N LEU A 64 14.09 1.92 -3.07
CA LEU A 64 13.15 2.10 -1.96
C LEU A 64 11.76 2.50 -2.45
N GLU A 65 11.68 3.40 -3.42
CA GLU A 65 10.41 3.79 -4.03
C GLU A 65 9.73 2.60 -4.72
N ALA A 66 10.49 1.76 -5.42
CA ALA A 66 9.95 0.54 -6.03
C ALA A 66 9.45 -0.47 -5.00
N ILE A 67 10.16 -0.65 -3.89
CA ILE A 67 9.71 -1.47 -2.74
C ILE A 67 8.39 -0.92 -2.18
N SER A 68 8.31 0.39 -2.00
CA SER A 68 7.10 1.04 -1.47
C SER A 68 5.89 0.84 -2.38
N TRP A 69 6.08 0.90 -3.70
CA TRP A 69 5.03 0.59 -4.67
C TRP A 69 4.62 -0.88 -4.65
N GLU A 70 5.56 -1.80 -4.57
CA GLU A 70 5.28 -3.25 -4.44
C GLU A 70 4.47 -3.54 -3.18
N ASN A 71 4.88 -2.97 -2.07
CA ASN A 71 4.17 -3.10 -0.80
C ASN A 71 2.76 -2.52 -0.88
N THR A 72 2.60 -1.31 -1.44
CA THR A 72 1.30 -0.69 -1.64
C THR A 72 0.40 -1.56 -2.53
N SER A 73 0.93 -2.11 -3.62
CA SER A 73 0.18 -3.01 -4.51
C SER A 73 -0.33 -4.25 -3.77
N ARG A 74 0.47 -4.84 -2.90
CA ARG A 74 0.05 -5.99 -2.05
C ARG A 74 -1.10 -5.59 -1.11
N TYR A 75 -1.00 -4.43 -0.46
CA TYR A 75 -2.06 -3.92 0.42
C TYR A 75 -3.35 -3.67 -0.35
N LEU A 76 -3.28 -3.01 -1.51
CA LEU A 76 -4.46 -2.74 -2.33
C LEU A 76 -5.11 -4.02 -2.86
N THR A 77 -4.30 -5.01 -3.28
CA THR A 77 -4.81 -6.32 -3.74
C THR A 77 -5.50 -7.06 -2.60
N GLY A 78 -4.89 -7.09 -1.41
CA GLY A 78 -5.50 -7.73 -0.24
C GLY A 78 -6.78 -7.01 0.21
N ALA A 79 -6.76 -5.68 0.24
CA ALA A 79 -7.95 -4.89 0.55
C ALA A 79 -9.10 -5.12 -0.44
N ALA A 80 -8.79 -5.26 -1.74
CA ALA A 80 -9.78 -5.57 -2.75
C ALA A 80 -10.40 -6.97 -2.55
N ALA A 81 -9.62 -7.98 -2.16
CA ALA A 81 -10.12 -9.31 -1.84
C ALA A 81 -11.08 -9.27 -0.63
N VAL A 82 -10.69 -8.58 0.45
CA VAL A 82 -11.53 -8.40 1.64
C VAL A 82 -12.80 -7.61 1.30
N PHE A 83 -12.71 -6.60 0.43
CA PHE A 83 -13.87 -5.87 -0.06
C PHE A 83 -14.90 -6.78 -0.73
N GLU A 84 -14.45 -7.67 -1.63
CA GLU A 84 -15.36 -8.59 -2.34
C GLU A 84 -16.10 -9.54 -1.39
N GLU A 85 -15.45 -9.98 -0.30
CA GLU A 85 -16.06 -10.84 0.71
C GLU A 85 -17.16 -10.12 1.51
N HIS A 86 -17.03 -8.82 1.72
CA HIS A 86 -17.91 -8.03 2.58
C HIS A 86 -18.72 -6.96 1.83
N ARG A 87 -18.67 -6.90 0.52
CA ARG A 87 -19.23 -5.80 -0.31
C ARG A 87 -20.72 -5.50 -0.10
N ALA A 88 -21.48 -6.46 0.45
CA ALA A 88 -22.91 -6.27 0.72
C ALA A 88 -23.19 -5.38 1.93
N ASP A 89 -22.23 -5.23 2.86
CA ASP A 89 -22.34 -4.41 4.06
C ASP A 89 -21.17 -3.41 4.13
N PRO A 90 -21.42 -2.12 3.85
CA PRO A 90 -20.39 -1.09 3.84
C PRO A 90 -19.62 -0.97 5.17
N VAL A 91 -20.32 -1.13 6.31
CA VAL A 91 -19.70 -1.01 7.64
C VAL A 91 -18.80 -2.21 7.91
N ALA A 92 -19.28 -3.42 7.62
CA ALA A 92 -18.49 -4.63 7.77
C ALA A 92 -17.28 -4.62 6.84
N ALA A 93 -17.44 -4.17 5.58
CA ALA A 93 -16.36 -4.09 4.61
C ALA A 93 -15.26 -3.12 5.05
N ILE A 94 -15.60 -1.89 5.46
CA ILE A 94 -14.60 -0.92 5.93
C ILE A 94 -13.91 -1.42 7.19
N THR A 95 -14.66 -2.03 8.12
CA THR A 95 -14.08 -2.62 9.33
C THR A 95 -13.09 -3.74 8.99
N ALA A 96 -13.49 -4.68 8.14
CA ALA A 96 -12.64 -5.83 7.75
C ALA A 96 -11.38 -5.39 6.96
N ILE A 97 -11.52 -4.45 6.03
CA ILE A 97 -10.39 -3.89 5.27
C ILE A 97 -9.41 -3.20 6.22
N ALA A 98 -9.90 -2.35 7.10
CA ALA A 98 -9.05 -1.65 8.06
C ALA A 98 -8.32 -2.63 8.98
N GLU A 99 -9.03 -3.63 9.53
CA GLU A 99 -8.43 -4.66 10.38
C GLU A 99 -7.35 -5.46 9.63
N PHE A 100 -7.64 -5.88 8.40
CA PHE A 100 -6.68 -6.59 7.54
C PHE A 100 -5.40 -5.76 7.33
N LEU A 101 -5.55 -4.49 6.95
CA LEU A 101 -4.41 -3.62 6.63
C LEU A 101 -3.57 -3.31 7.88
N LEU A 102 -4.22 -2.99 9.00
CA LEU A 102 -3.54 -2.68 10.26
C LEU A 102 -2.84 -3.90 10.86
N ARG A 103 -3.46 -5.09 10.80
CA ARG A 103 -2.82 -6.35 11.26
C ARG A 103 -1.66 -6.75 10.37
N THR A 104 -1.83 -6.65 9.04
CA THR A 104 -0.75 -6.96 8.09
C THR A 104 0.44 -6.04 8.31
N GLN A 105 0.20 -4.75 8.51
CA GLN A 105 1.25 -3.78 8.80
C GLN A 105 1.97 -4.08 10.13
N ALA A 106 1.23 -4.40 11.18
CA ALA A 106 1.80 -4.68 12.50
C ALA A 106 2.65 -5.96 12.54
N GLN A 107 2.39 -6.92 11.66
CA GLN A 107 3.07 -8.21 11.58
C GLN A 107 4.25 -8.23 10.59
N ASP A 108 4.32 -7.26 9.69
CA ASP A 108 5.36 -7.21 8.66
C ASP A 108 6.47 -6.22 9.06
N PRO A 109 7.67 -6.72 9.45
CA PRO A 109 8.81 -5.85 9.79
C PRO A 109 9.20 -4.89 8.66
N LEU A 110 9.02 -5.30 7.41
CA LEU A 110 9.29 -4.48 6.24
C LEU A 110 8.30 -3.32 6.13
N SER A 111 7.04 -3.57 6.44
CA SER A 111 6.01 -2.53 6.48
C SER A 111 6.32 -1.45 7.52
N ALA A 112 6.81 -1.83 8.69
CA ALA A 112 7.27 -0.87 9.70
C ALA A 112 8.41 0.01 9.18
N VAL A 113 9.35 -0.59 8.43
CA VAL A 113 10.45 0.13 7.79
C VAL A 113 9.95 1.05 6.67
N VAL A 114 9.08 0.56 5.78
CA VAL A 114 8.54 1.31 4.62
C VAL A 114 7.64 2.47 5.06
N LEU A 115 6.85 2.27 6.12
CA LEU A 115 5.94 3.31 6.65
C LEU A 115 6.62 4.28 7.63
N GLY A 116 7.93 4.12 7.86
CA GLY A 116 8.66 5.00 8.78
C GLY A 116 8.29 4.81 10.26
N ALA A 117 7.54 3.76 10.59
CA ALA A 117 7.13 3.46 11.97
C ALA A 117 8.28 2.86 12.82
N ALA A 118 9.42 2.52 12.21
CA ALA A 118 10.59 2.07 12.93
C ALA A 118 11.30 3.25 13.63
N PRO A 119 11.75 3.08 14.88
CA PRO A 119 12.43 4.16 15.63
C PRO A 119 13.68 4.75 14.96
N GLU A 120 14.27 4.02 14.04
CA GLU A 120 15.47 4.41 13.29
C GLU A 120 15.20 4.53 11.78
N ALA A 121 13.95 4.89 11.41
CA ALA A 121 13.60 5.08 10.00
C ALA A 121 14.48 6.18 9.37
N PRO A 122 15.10 5.92 8.21
CA PRO A 122 15.88 6.93 7.51
C PRO A 122 15.03 8.14 7.10
N ASP A 123 15.62 9.33 7.03
CA ASP A 123 14.97 10.55 6.54
C ASP A 123 14.31 10.36 5.16
N GLU A 124 14.91 9.54 4.30
CA GLU A 124 14.38 9.17 2.99
C GLU A 124 13.04 8.42 3.10
N MET A 125 12.88 7.54 4.11
CA MET A 125 11.63 6.83 4.37
C MET A 125 10.57 7.72 4.99
N LEU A 126 10.94 8.55 5.96
CA LEU A 126 10.04 9.56 6.52
C LEU A 126 9.49 10.47 5.42
N SER A 127 10.35 10.85 4.48
CA SER A 127 9.94 11.63 3.31
C SER A 127 8.90 10.91 2.44
N LEU A 128 9.03 9.59 2.22
CA LEU A 128 8.06 8.81 1.43
C LEU A 128 6.68 8.78 2.08
N VAL A 129 6.60 8.59 3.40
CA VAL A 129 5.30 8.49 4.10
C VAL A 129 4.70 9.84 4.48
N THR A 130 5.48 10.92 4.47
CA THR A 130 5.00 12.27 4.82
C THR A 130 4.85 13.16 3.58
N ILE A 131 5.95 13.50 2.92
CA ILE A 131 5.98 14.49 1.82
C ILE A 131 5.63 13.83 0.48
N ARG A 132 6.04 12.58 0.26
CA ARG A 132 5.91 11.85 -1.01
C ARG A 132 4.82 10.78 -1.00
N SER A 133 3.96 10.76 0.02
CA SER A 133 2.85 9.79 0.14
C SER A 133 1.70 10.03 -0.85
N GLY A 134 1.64 11.20 -1.49
CA GLY A 134 0.56 11.60 -2.40
C GLY A 134 0.18 10.54 -3.44
N PRO A 135 1.10 9.98 -4.24
CA PRO A 135 0.78 8.96 -5.23
C PRO A 135 0.17 7.69 -4.65
N TYR A 136 0.64 7.22 -3.49
CA TYR A 136 0.12 6.02 -2.80
C TYR A 136 -1.30 6.25 -2.27
N LEU A 137 -1.52 7.42 -1.63
CA LEU A 137 -2.85 7.82 -1.15
C LEU A 137 -3.82 8.02 -2.32
N ALA A 138 -3.37 8.61 -3.43
CA ALA A 138 -4.18 8.78 -4.62
C ALA A 138 -4.63 7.43 -5.21
N ALA A 139 -3.71 6.47 -5.34
CA ALA A 139 -4.04 5.13 -5.83
C ALA A 139 -5.06 4.41 -4.92
N ALA A 140 -4.88 4.48 -3.60
CA ALA A 140 -5.81 3.91 -2.63
C ALA A 140 -7.18 4.60 -2.70
N THR A 141 -7.21 5.94 -2.76
CA THR A 141 -8.46 6.71 -2.86
C THR A 141 -9.21 6.40 -4.15
N GLN A 142 -8.53 6.33 -5.30
CA GLN A 142 -9.16 6.00 -6.58
C GLN A 142 -9.78 4.61 -6.57
N LEU A 143 -9.08 3.60 -6.04
CA LEU A 143 -9.62 2.25 -5.91
C LEU A 143 -10.83 2.22 -4.99
N ALA A 144 -10.75 2.85 -3.82
CA ALA A 144 -11.84 2.91 -2.85
C ALA A 144 -13.06 3.65 -3.43
N LEU A 145 -12.85 4.80 -4.10
CA LEU A 145 -13.91 5.59 -4.71
C LEU A 145 -14.66 4.80 -5.78
N ALA A 146 -13.92 4.13 -6.68
CA ALA A 146 -14.53 3.29 -7.72
C ALA A 146 -15.42 2.19 -7.12
N ASN A 147 -14.97 1.52 -6.06
CA ASN A 147 -15.77 0.49 -5.39
C ASN A 147 -17.00 1.07 -4.70
N VAL A 148 -16.87 2.19 -4.00
CA VAL A 148 -17.98 2.87 -3.31
C VAL A 148 -19.02 3.36 -4.32
N GLU A 149 -18.60 4.00 -5.40
CA GLU A 149 -19.51 4.45 -6.46
C GLU A 149 -20.27 3.29 -7.12
N GLN A 150 -19.56 2.19 -7.39
CA GLN A 150 -20.15 1.04 -8.06
C GLN A 150 -21.14 0.28 -7.17
N HIS A 151 -20.85 0.12 -5.89
CA HIS A 151 -21.59 -0.80 -5.03
C HIS A 151 -22.44 -0.13 -3.95
N TRP A 152 -22.02 1.04 -3.43
CA TRP A 152 -22.63 1.64 -2.25
C TRP A 152 -23.28 2.99 -2.47
N LYS A 153 -23.10 3.62 -3.63
CA LYS A 153 -23.68 4.93 -3.92
C LYS A 153 -25.16 5.06 -3.58
N PRO A 154 -26.03 4.04 -3.85
CA PRO A 154 -27.46 4.11 -3.50
C PRO A 154 -27.74 4.04 -2.00
N LEU A 155 -26.77 3.59 -1.19
CA LEU A 155 -26.88 3.43 0.27
C LEU A 155 -26.38 4.66 1.03
N LEU A 156 -25.75 5.59 0.34
CA LEU A 156 -25.12 6.75 0.94
C LEU A 156 -26.07 7.95 0.95
N ARG A 157 -25.92 8.78 1.97
CA ARG A 157 -26.60 10.07 2.08
C ARG A 157 -26.21 10.96 0.90
N THR A 158 -27.18 11.66 0.36
CA THR A 158 -27.01 12.52 -0.84
C THR A 158 -26.34 13.86 -0.55
N ASP A 159 -26.26 14.25 0.72
CA ASP A 159 -25.60 15.49 1.20
C ASP A 159 -24.11 15.33 1.51
N ILE A 160 -23.55 14.11 1.28
CA ILE A 160 -22.13 13.84 1.50
C ILE A 160 -21.35 14.04 0.19
N ASP A 161 -20.30 14.85 0.25
CA ASP A 161 -19.25 14.85 -0.77
C ASP A 161 -18.49 13.52 -0.69
N LEU A 162 -18.78 12.63 -1.64
CA LEU A 162 -18.26 11.27 -1.63
C LEU A 162 -16.75 11.22 -1.80
N GLU A 163 -16.19 12.06 -2.67
CA GLU A 163 -14.73 12.09 -2.88
C GLU A 163 -14.01 12.54 -1.62
N PHE A 164 -14.49 13.62 -1.00
CA PHE A 164 -13.95 14.11 0.27
C PHE A 164 -14.07 13.05 1.37
N PHE A 165 -15.20 12.37 1.48
CA PHE A 165 -15.44 11.36 2.51
C PHE A 165 -14.50 10.15 2.34
N VAL A 166 -14.40 9.58 1.13
CA VAL A 166 -13.53 8.45 0.85
C VAL A 166 -12.06 8.81 1.04
N ASN A 167 -11.63 9.99 0.56
CA ASN A 167 -10.27 10.46 0.77
C ASN A 167 -9.96 10.60 2.28
N SER A 168 -10.91 11.08 3.07
CA SER A 168 -10.76 11.23 4.52
C SER A 168 -10.61 9.88 5.21
N LEU A 169 -11.41 8.87 4.84
CA LEU A 169 -11.28 7.51 5.39
C LEU A 169 -9.92 6.88 5.05
N VAL A 170 -9.47 7.01 3.81
CA VAL A 170 -8.16 6.51 3.37
C VAL A 170 -7.03 7.17 4.16
N ARG A 171 -7.10 8.49 4.37
CA ARG A 171 -6.09 9.23 5.15
C ARG A 171 -6.10 8.85 6.62
N LEU A 172 -7.27 8.65 7.23
CA LEU A 172 -7.38 8.20 8.62
C LEU A 172 -6.79 6.80 8.78
N LEU A 173 -7.13 5.87 7.88
CA LEU A 173 -6.53 4.53 7.90
C LEU A 173 -5.01 4.60 7.76
N PHE A 174 -4.50 5.40 6.81
CA PHE A 174 -3.07 5.60 6.62
C PHE A 174 -2.39 6.20 7.86
N SER A 175 -3.06 7.14 8.53
CA SER A 175 -2.58 7.69 9.81
C SER A 175 -2.45 6.62 10.89
N HIS A 176 -3.44 5.73 11.04
CA HIS A 176 -3.38 4.61 11.97
C HIS A 176 -2.28 3.59 11.60
N MET A 177 -1.98 3.42 10.32
CA MET A 177 -0.88 2.55 9.86
C MET A 177 0.49 3.12 10.25
N ILE A 178 0.69 4.44 10.14
CA ILE A 178 1.97 5.09 10.47
C ILE A 178 2.14 5.24 11.98
N GLN A 179 1.08 5.65 12.67
CA GLN A 179 1.09 5.93 14.10
C GLN A 179 -0.11 5.24 14.77
N PRO A 180 0.03 3.96 15.14
CA PRO A 180 -1.02 3.24 15.84
C PRO A 180 -1.36 3.91 17.18
N GLY A 181 -2.61 4.31 17.36
CA GLY A 181 -3.12 4.90 18.62
C GLY A 181 -3.85 3.90 19.48
N ASP A 182 -4.22 2.73 18.92
CA ASP A 182 -5.00 1.68 19.57
C ASP A 182 -4.70 0.34 18.88
N THR A 183 -5.35 -0.74 19.32
CA THR A 183 -5.26 -2.04 18.65
C THR A 183 -5.84 -1.98 17.24
N PRO A 184 -5.37 -2.84 16.32
CA PRO A 184 -5.93 -2.93 14.97
C PRO A 184 -7.45 -3.08 14.96
N GLU A 185 -8.00 -3.90 15.86
CA GLU A 185 -9.44 -4.18 15.97
C GLU A 185 -10.25 -2.96 16.41
N ASN A 186 -9.74 -2.18 17.37
CA ASN A 186 -10.41 -0.98 17.86
C ASN A 186 -10.38 0.14 16.82
N SER A 187 -9.22 0.35 16.20
CA SER A 187 -9.05 1.32 15.10
C SER A 187 -9.94 0.97 13.91
N ALA A 188 -10.00 -0.30 13.52
CA ALA A 188 -10.87 -0.78 12.45
C ALA A 188 -12.36 -0.56 12.75
N ARG A 189 -12.78 -0.85 13.98
CA ARG A 189 -14.17 -0.62 14.43
C ARG A 189 -14.53 0.87 14.37
N SER A 190 -13.62 1.75 14.76
CA SER A 190 -13.83 3.20 14.70
C SER A 190 -14.00 3.70 13.26
N LEU A 191 -13.21 3.17 12.31
CA LEU A 191 -13.37 3.49 10.89
C LEU A 191 -14.70 2.95 10.32
N GLY A 192 -15.13 1.76 10.72
CA GLY A 192 -16.46 1.24 10.37
C GLY A 192 -17.62 2.10 10.93
N GLN A 193 -17.47 2.66 12.14
CA GLN A 193 -18.44 3.59 12.69
C GLN A 193 -18.51 4.90 11.89
N LEU A 194 -17.37 5.42 11.39
CA LEU A 194 -17.38 6.58 10.50
C LEU A 194 -18.14 6.28 9.20
N MET A 195 -17.96 5.08 8.62
CA MET A 195 -18.74 4.66 7.45
C MET A 195 -20.25 4.67 7.73
N ARG A 196 -20.67 4.23 8.92
CA ARG A 196 -22.08 4.24 9.33
C ARG A 196 -22.71 5.63 9.30
N LEU A 197 -21.94 6.67 9.64
CA LEU A 197 -22.43 8.06 9.59
C LEU A 197 -22.74 8.55 8.17
N ALA A 198 -22.15 7.91 7.16
CA ALA A 198 -22.36 8.24 5.75
C ALA A 198 -23.53 7.47 5.13
N LEU A 199 -24.07 6.47 5.79
CA LEU A 199 -25.21 5.69 5.30
C LEU A 199 -26.52 6.44 5.49
N LEU A 200 -27.49 6.16 4.61
CA LEU A 200 -28.89 6.53 4.82
C LEU A 200 -29.40 5.83 6.08
N ASP A 201 -30.22 6.53 6.87
CA ASP A 201 -30.96 5.87 7.95
C ASP A 201 -31.82 4.75 7.34
N PRO A 202 -31.86 3.57 7.96
CA PRO A 202 -32.77 2.53 7.53
C PRO A 202 -34.21 3.05 7.60
N PRO A 203 -35.07 2.70 6.64
CA PRO A 203 -36.46 3.13 6.59
C PRO A 203 -37.27 2.66 7.79
#